data_52290946ae0d9709c233a454c66fb69f
#
_entry.id   52290946ae0d9709c233a454c66fb69f
#
_cell.length_a   1.000
_cell.length_b   1.000
_cell.length_c   1.000
_cell.angle_alpha   90.00
_cell.angle_beta   90.00
_cell.angle_gamma   90.00
#
_symmetry.space_group_name_H-M   'P 1'
#
loop_
_entity.id
_entity.type
_entity.pdbx_description
1 polymer ?
#
loop_
_entity_poly.entity_id
_entity_poly.type
_entity_poly.pdbx_seq_one_letter_code
_entity_poly.pdbx_strand_id
1 'polypeptide(L)'
;FDDHFVRQLEKMNIDIIAYQDGVGVNHTSLEDSAKFYEILYKAHEKACRARLWADVELFYFEDGTGGNLLPADFGKRIIRQLEAVSPYVDKVLCYQYLGIMNKPDTDIVAGHPDSIKLYEQYTEWYNHYQKKCE
;
A
#
# COMPACT_ATOMS: atom_id res chain seq x y z
N PHE A 1 -0.41 2.79 23.26
CA PHE A 1 0.33 3.71 22.35
C PHE A 1 1.76 3.85 22.85
N ASP A 2 2.71 3.47 22.01
CA ASP A 2 4.12 3.46 22.41
C ASP A 2 4.81 4.78 22.02
N ASP A 3 5.23 5.57 23.02
CA ASP A 3 6.03 6.79 22.83
C ASP A 3 7.39 6.55 22.17
N HIS A 4 7.77 5.28 21.96
CA HIS A 4 9.00 4.93 21.25
C HIS A 4 9.00 5.45 19.81
N PHE A 5 7.91 5.26 19.07
CA PHE A 5 7.75 5.81 17.73
C PHE A 5 7.85 7.34 17.71
N VAL A 6 7.20 8.00 18.67
CA VAL A 6 7.27 9.46 18.78
C VAL A 6 8.70 9.93 18.94
N ARG A 7 9.44 9.34 19.90
CA ARG A 7 10.85 9.71 20.13
C ARG A 7 11.77 9.42 18.95
N GLN A 8 11.46 8.39 18.13
CA GLN A 8 12.21 8.14 16.90
C GLN A 8 11.92 9.21 15.86
N LEU A 9 10.66 9.53 15.62
CA LEU A 9 10.25 10.56 14.67
C LEU A 9 10.84 11.94 15.01
N GLU A 10 10.84 12.32 16.26
CA GLU A 10 11.42 13.58 16.73
C GLU A 10 12.91 13.73 16.38
N LYS A 11 13.64 12.62 16.31
CA LYS A 11 15.08 12.58 15.99
C LYS A 11 15.37 12.49 14.49
N MET A 12 14.40 12.15 13.67
CA MET A 12 14.59 12.01 12.24
C MET A 12 14.54 13.36 11.54
N ASN A 13 15.46 13.58 10.60
CA ASN A 13 15.44 14.73 9.71
C ASN A 13 14.97 14.33 8.33
N ILE A 14 13.68 14.01 8.23
CA ILE A 14 13.02 13.55 7.01
C ILE A 14 11.66 14.22 6.87
N ASP A 15 11.20 14.37 5.62
CA ASP A 15 9.94 15.04 5.30
C ASP A 15 8.76 14.07 5.19
N ILE A 16 9.01 12.86 4.74
CA ILE A 16 7.99 11.84 4.43
C ILE A 16 8.47 10.46 4.86
N ILE A 17 7.59 9.68 5.46
CA ILE A 17 7.78 8.25 5.67
C ILE A 17 6.62 7.51 5.02
N ALA A 18 6.93 6.56 4.13
CA ALA A 18 5.98 5.61 3.57
C ALA A 18 6.22 4.24 4.23
N TYR A 19 5.26 3.79 5.03
CA TYR A 19 5.34 2.45 5.63
C TYR A 19 4.65 1.43 4.74
N GLN A 20 5.25 0.25 4.62
CA GLN A 20 4.59 -0.89 3.98
C GLN A 20 3.49 -1.44 4.86
N ASP A 21 2.37 -1.85 4.25
CA ASP A 21 1.22 -2.40 4.99
C ASP A 21 1.43 -3.85 5.46
N GLY A 22 2.42 -4.53 4.91
CA GLY A 22 2.80 -5.90 5.29
C GLY A 22 1.78 -6.97 4.92
N VAL A 23 0.77 -6.66 4.14
CA VAL A 23 -0.30 -7.61 3.79
C VAL A 23 0.20 -8.68 2.83
N GLY A 24 1.06 -8.32 1.89
CA GLY A 24 1.66 -9.25 0.94
C GLY A 24 2.80 -10.07 1.54
N VAL A 25 3.77 -9.40 2.16
CA VAL A 25 4.99 -10.04 2.68
C VAL A 25 4.76 -10.75 4.01
N ASN A 26 4.11 -10.10 4.95
CA ASN A 26 3.99 -10.59 6.33
C ASN A 26 2.64 -11.24 6.61
N HIS A 27 1.76 -11.35 5.62
CA HIS A 27 0.40 -11.84 5.79
C HIS A 27 -0.39 -11.08 6.87
N THR A 28 -0.07 -9.80 7.07
CA THR A 28 -0.78 -8.93 8.01
C THR A 28 -2.26 -8.87 7.63
N SER A 29 -3.15 -9.03 8.61
CA SER A 29 -4.57 -8.90 8.35
C SER A 29 -4.94 -7.44 8.02
N LEU A 30 -6.03 -7.22 7.29
CA LEU A 30 -6.50 -5.87 6.99
C LEU A 30 -6.85 -5.09 8.25
N GLU A 31 -7.37 -5.78 9.26
CA GLU A 31 -7.69 -5.18 10.57
C GLU A 31 -6.43 -4.74 11.32
N ASP A 32 -5.39 -5.58 11.33
CA ASP A 32 -4.13 -5.23 11.98
C ASP A 32 -3.37 -4.16 11.22
N SER A 33 -3.43 -4.16 9.89
CA SER A 33 -2.89 -3.09 9.06
C SER A 33 -3.57 -1.75 9.40
N ALA A 34 -4.90 -1.70 9.47
CA ALA A 34 -5.64 -0.50 9.85
C ALA A 34 -5.26 -0.01 11.25
N LYS A 35 -5.17 -0.90 12.24
CA LYS A 35 -4.73 -0.56 13.60
C LYS A 35 -3.30 -0.03 13.63
N PHE A 36 -2.41 -0.63 12.84
CA PHE A 36 -1.03 -0.17 12.72
C PHE A 36 -0.95 1.26 12.17
N TYR A 37 -1.68 1.55 11.10
CA TYR A 37 -1.72 2.91 10.55
C TYR A 37 -2.38 3.92 11.49
N GLU A 38 -3.38 3.54 12.27
CA GLU A 38 -3.93 4.40 13.32
C GLU A 38 -2.87 4.76 14.38
N ILE A 39 -2.06 3.80 14.79
CA ILE A 39 -0.95 4.02 15.74
C ILE A 39 0.11 4.96 15.15
N LEU A 40 0.51 4.71 13.89
CA LEU A 40 1.46 5.56 13.18
C LEU A 40 0.93 6.99 13.04
N TYR A 41 -0.31 7.15 12.64
CA TYR A 41 -0.95 8.47 12.52
C TYR A 41 -0.88 9.24 13.84
N LYS A 42 -1.26 8.63 14.96
CA LYS A 42 -1.18 9.25 16.29
C LYS A 42 0.25 9.62 16.66
N ALA A 43 1.24 8.81 16.28
CA ALA A 43 2.65 9.09 16.55
C ALA A 43 3.17 10.28 15.72
N HIS A 44 2.84 10.35 14.43
CA HIS A 44 3.20 11.46 13.55
C HIS A 44 2.56 12.78 14.00
N GLU A 45 1.28 12.75 14.36
CA GLU A 45 0.58 13.92 14.90
C GLU A 45 1.25 14.44 16.19
N LYS A 46 1.58 13.53 17.12
CA LYS A 46 2.21 13.88 18.38
C LYS A 46 3.64 14.42 18.21
N ALA A 47 4.42 13.83 17.31
CA ALA A 47 5.78 14.24 17.02
C ALA A 47 5.85 15.54 16.20
N CYS A 48 4.77 15.90 15.50
CA CYS A 48 4.72 16.99 14.49
C CYS A 48 5.88 16.89 13.48
N ARG A 49 6.18 15.68 13.05
CA ARG A 49 7.32 15.36 12.20
C ARG A 49 6.93 14.40 11.10
N ALA A 50 7.49 14.63 9.91
CA ALA A 50 7.30 13.86 8.69
C ALA A 50 5.82 13.68 8.30
N ARG A 51 5.53 13.67 7.03
CA ARG A 51 4.20 13.26 6.53
C ARG A 51 4.14 11.74 6.47
N LEU A 52 2.97 11.21 6.83
CA LEU A 52 2.73 9.77 6.80
C LEU A 52 2.13 9.38 5.46
N TRP A 53 2.81 8.48 4.76
CA TRP A 53 2.31 7.83 3.56
C TRP A 53 2.19 6.32 3.80
N ALA A 54 1.34 5.66 3.02
CA ALA A 54 1.26 4.20 2.97
C ALA A 54 1.92 3.68 1.70
N ASP A 55 2.54 2.51 1.78
CA ASP A 55 3.00 1.72 0.65
C ASP A 55 2.28 0.37 0.68
N VAL A 56 1.27 0.22 -0.18
CA VAL A 56 0.37 -0.93 -0.20
C VAL A 56 0.91 -2.02 -1.11
N GLU A 57 1.07 -3.21 -0.57
CA GLU A 57 1.61 -4.37 -1.30
C GLU A 57 0.54 -5.02 -2.17
N LEU A 58 0.69 -4.95 -3.50
CA LEU A 58 -0.27 -5.45 -4.50
C LEU A 58 -0.13 -6.94 -4.83
N PHE A 59 0.70 -7.66 -4.12
CA PHE A 59 1.09 -9.03 -4.43
C PHE A 59 0.86 -10.00 -3.27
N TYR A 60 0.96 -11.28 -3.57
CA TYR A 60 1.12 -12.34 -2.58
C TYR A 60 2.19 -13.35 -3.07
N PHE A 61 2.73 -14.15 -2.18
CA PHE A 61 3.62 -15.26 -2.54
C PHE A 61 2.80 -16.50 -2.89
N GLU A 62 3.04 -17.09 -4.05
CA GLU A 62 2.31 -18.26 -4.55
C GLU A 62 2.34 -19.44 -3.57
N ASP A 63 3.49 -19.67 -2.96
CA ASP A 63 3.73 -20.74 -1.99
C ASP A 63 3.66 -20.29 -0.52
N GLY A 64 3.35 -19.02 -0.29
CA GLY A 64 3.29 -18.44 1.05
C GLY A 64 4.65 -18.21 1.72
N THR A 65 5.77 -18.50 1.07
CA THR A 65 7.09 -18.56 1.72
C THR A 65 8.18 -17.69 1.08
N GLY A 66 7.83 -16.84 0.14
CA GLY A 66 8.81 -15.95 -0.51
C GLY A 66 9.28 -16.45 -1.89
N GLY A 67 8.53 -17.34 -2.52
CA GLY A 67 8.72 -17.75 -3.91
C GLY A 67 8.24 -16.73 -4.93
N ASN A 68 7.51 -17.17 -5.95
CA ASN A 68 6.99 -16.27 -6.98
C ASN A 68 5.97 -15.27 -6.41
N LEU A 69 6.14 -14.02 -6.81
CA LEU A 69 5.15 -12.97 -6.54
C LEU A 69 4.04 -13.02 -7.57
N LEU A 70 2.81 -13.07 -7.12
CA LEU A 70 1.61 -13.02 -7.95
C LEU A 70 0.76 -11.79 -7.63
N PRO A 71 0.07 -11.21 -8.63
CA PRO A 71 -0.85 -10.10 -8.40
C PRO A 71 -1.99 -10.49 -7.47
N ALA A 72 -2.27 -9.67 -6.49
CA ALA A 72 -3.42 -9.85 -5.62
C ALA A 72 -4.72 -9.48 -6.32
N ASP A 73 -5.84 -10.06 -5.87
CA ASP A 73 -7.16 -9.73 -6.37
C ASP A 73 -7.55 -8.30 -6.01
N PHE A 74 -7.91 -7.53 -7.03
CA PHE A 74 -8.23 -6.11 -6.86
C PHE A 74 -9.46 -5.90 -5.96
N GLY A 75 -10.57 -6.55 -6.28
CA GLY A 75 -11.83 -6.35 -5.58
C GLY A 75 -11.88 -6.96 -4.18
N LYS A 76 -11.27 -8.14 -4.02
CA LYS A 76 -11.29 -8.86 -2.74
C LYS A 76 -10.28 -8.37 -1.73
N ARG A 77 -9.15 -7.85 -2.20
CA ARG A 77 -8.05 -7.47 -1.32
C ARG A 77 -7.60 -6.02 -1.49
N ILE A 78 -7.18 -5.59 -2.68
CA ILE A 78 -6.50 -4.31 -2.88
C ILE A 78 -7.38 -3.12 -2.51
N ILE A 79 -8.64 -3.08 -2.96
CA ILE A 79 -9.56 -2.00 -2.55
C ILE A 79 -9.64 -1.92 -1.03
N ARG A 80 -9.76 -3.05 -0.35
CA ARG A 80 -9.87 -3.09 1.11
C ARG A 80 -8.58 -2.67 1.83
N GLN A 81 -7.40 -2.96 1.24
CA GLN A 81 -6.13 -2.42 1.73
C GLN A 81 -6.11 -0.90 1.63
N LEU A 82 -6.49 -0.35 0.47
CA LEU A 82 -6.57 1.09 0.25
C LEU A 82 -7.54 1.76 1.24
N GLU A 83 -8.72 1.18 1.45
CA GLU A 83 -9.69 1.67 2.43
C GLU A 83 -9.17 1.60 3.87
N ALA A 84 -8.42 0.57 4.22
CA ALA A 84 -7.88 0.39 5.57
C ALA A 84 -6.84 1.46 5.95
N VAL A 85 -6.02 1.92 5.00
CA VAL A 85 -4.93 2.87 5.26
C VAL A 85 -5.31 4.33 4.98
N SER A 86 -6.19 4.56 4.00
CA SER A 86 -6.55 5.91 3.52
C SER A 86 -6.98 6.90 4.60
N PRO A 87 -7.70 6.53 5.67
CA PRO A 87 -8.10 7.48 6.71
C PRO A 87 -6.93 8.11 7.48
N TYR A 88 -5.75 7.51 7.41
CA TYR A 88 -4.62 7.84 8.28
C TYR A 88 -3.45 8.50 7.56
N VAL A 89 -3.47 8.54 6.22
CA VAL A 89 -2.29 8.92 5.42
C VAL A 89 -2.59 10.03 4.43
N ASP A 90 -1.57 10.84 4.11
CA ASP A 90 -1.69 11.90 3.09
C ASP A 90 -1.66 11.33 1.67
N LYS A 91 -1.00 10.20 1.48
CA LYS A 91 -0.86 9.55 0.17
C LYS A 91 -0.69 8.04 0.32
N VAL A 92 -1.23 7.33 -0.65
CA VAL A 92 -1.00 5.90 -0.83
C VAL A 92 -0.13 5.68 -2.07
N LEU A 93 0.95 4.94 -1.89
CA LEU A 93 1.77 4.34 -2.92
C LEU A 93 1.38 2.87 -3.08
N CYS A 94 1.69 2.28 -4.20
CA CYS A 94 1.43 0.87 -4.46
C CYS A 94 2.72 0.15 -4.85
N TYR A 95 3.09 -0.87 -4.13
CA TYR A 95 4.21 -1.73 -4.44
C TYR A 95 3.71 -3.07 -5.02
N GLN A 96 4.00 -3.39 -6.27
CA GLN A 96 4.77 -2.61 -7.19
C GLN A 96 4.10 -2.59 -8.58
N TYR A 97 4.49 -1.62 -9.40
CA TYR A 97 3.97 -1.52 -10.76
C TYR A 97 4.58 -2.60 -11.66
N LEU A 98 5.91 -2.68 -11.73
CA LEU A 98 6.62 -3.62 -12.59
C LEU A 98 6.42 -5.08 -12.16
N GLY A 99 5.93 -5.90 -13.08
CA GLY A 99 5.70 -7.33 -12.87
C GLY A 99 4.38 -7.68 -12.18
N ILE A 100 3.80 -6.76 -11.41
CA ILE A 100 2.57 -6.99 -10.64
C ILE A 100 1.37 -6.26 -11.22
N MET A 101 1.53 -5.04 -11.72
CA MET A 101 0.47 -4.23 -12.29
C MET A 101 0.94 -3.61 -13.63
N ASN A 102 1.09 -4.44 -14.66
CA ASN A 102 1.67 -3.99 -15.93
C ASN A 102 0.62 -3.38 -16.86
N LYS A 103 0.93 -2.20 -17.39
CA LYS A 103 0.17 -1.65 -18.51
C LYS A 103 0.27 -2.59 -19.72
N PRO A 104 -0.85 -2.85 -20.43
CA PRO A 104 -0.82 -3.60 -21.68
C PRO A 104 0.18 -2.99 -22.68
N ASP A 105 0.77 -3.85 -23.51
CA ASP A 105 1.71 -3.46 -24.58
C ASP A 105 2.99 -2.74 -24.11
N THR A 106 3.41 -2.97 -22.87
CA THR A 106 4.73 -2.55 -22.41
C THR A 106 5.75 -3.64 -22.66
N ASP A 107 6.93 -3.29 -23.17
CA ASP A 107 8.06 -4.20 -23.44
C ASP A 107 8.69 -4.78 -22.15
N ILE A 108 8.13 -4.43 -21.02
CA ILE A 108 8.65 -4.82 -19.71
C ILE A 108 8.03 -6.15 -19.31
N VAL A 109 8.82 -7.20 -19.54
CA VAL A 109 8.69 -8.54 -18.97
C VAL A 109 7.28 -9.13 -18.96
N ALA A 110 7.16 -10.28 -19.55
CA ALA A 110 6.00 -11.17 -19.42
C ALA A 110 5.64 -11.37 -17.93
N GLY A 111 4.87 -10.45 -17.39
CA GLY A 111 4.27 -10.60 -16.09
C GLY A 111 3.21 -11.70 -16.12
N HIS A 112 2.77 -12.12 -14.96
CA HIS A 112 1.62 -13.01 -14.86
C HIS A 112 0.42 -12.40 -15.61
N PRO A 113 -0.43 -13.17 -16.30
CA PRO A 113 -1.61 -12.67 -17.03
C PRO A 113 -2.50 -11.74 -16.17
N ASP A 114 -2.60 -12.00 -14.88
CA ASP A 114 -3.36 -11.19 -13.94
C ASP A 114 -2.75 -9.80 -13.70
N SER A 115 -1.50 -9.55 -14.08
CA SER A 115 -0.87 -8.22 -13.96
C SER A 115 -1.54 -7.18 -14.87
N ILE A 116 -1.91 -7.57 -16.08
CA ILE A 116 -2.65 -6.70 -17.01
C ILE A 116 -4.06 -6.45 -16.46
N LYS A 117 -4.72 -7.50 -16.01
CA LYS A 117 -6.06 -7.41 -15.41
C LYS A 117 -6.05 -6.48 -14.20
N LEU A 118 -5.04 -6.59 -13.32
CA LEU A 118 -4.90 -5.72 -12.17
C LEU A 118 -4.73 -4.25 -12.60
N TYR A 119 -3.89 -4.00 -13.62
CA TYR A 119 -3.71 -2.64 -14.16
C TYR A 119 -5.02 -2.04 -14.67
N GLU A 120 -5.79 -2.80 -15.44
CA GLU A 120 -7.06 -2.36 -16.00
C GLU A 120 -8.08 -2.04 -14.89
N GLN A 121 -8.24 -2.94 -13.93
CA GLN A 121 -9.15 -2.76 -12.79
C GLN A 121 -8.77 -1.57 -11.92
N TYR A 122 -7.48 -1.42 -11.62
CA TYR A 122 -6.97 -0.29 -10.84
C TYR A 122 -7.17 1.04 -11.57
N THR A 123 -6.89 1.10 -12.87
CA THR A 123 -7.05 2.29 -13.69
C THR A 123 -8.51 2.71 -13.80
N GLU A 124 -9.42 1.76 -13.99
CA GLU A 124 -10.86 2.02 -14.03
C GLU A 124 -11.36 2.60 -12.70
N TRP A 125 -10.97 1.98 -11.60
CA TRP A 125 -11.31 2.45 -10.26
C TRP A 125 -10.73 3.83 -9.98
N TYR A 126 -9.47 4.07 -10.29
CA TYR A 126 -8.80 5.35 -10.08
C TYR A 126 -9.48 6.48 -10.86
N ASN A 127 -9.78 6.26 -12.13
CA ASN A 127 -10.47 7.24 -12.96
C ASN A 127 -11.88 7.55 -12.44
N HIS A 128 -12.56 6.54 -11.92
CA HIS A 128 -13.88 6.74 -11.33
C HIS A 128 -13.80 7.52 -10.00
N TYR A 129 -12.76 7.25 -9.20
CA TYR A 129 -12.52 7.96 -7.95
C TYR A 129 -12.18 9.43 -8.20
N GLN A 130 -11.32 9.74 -9.16
CA GLN A 130 -10.96 11.11 -9.52
C GLN A 130 -12.18 11.94 -9.94
N LYS A 131 -13.07 11.38 -10.75
CA LYS A 131 -14.29 12.06 -11.18
C LYS A 131 -15.28 12.42 -10.05
N LYS A 132 -15.17 11.75 -8.91
CA LYS A 132 -16.00 12.06 -7.73
C LYS A 132 -15.42 13.20 -6.89
N CYS A 133 -14.15 13.53 -7.11
CA CYS A 133 -13.46 14.58 -6.38
C CYS A 133 -13.44 15.93 -7.12
N GLU A 134 -13.94 15.96 -8.37
CA GLU A 134 -14.22 17.16 -9.17
C GLU A 134 -15.65 17.66 -8.94
#